data_2cdd919b7b3cffdc235c569637b16bea
#
_entry.id   2cdd919b7b3cffdc235c569637b16bea
#
_cell.length_a   1.000
_cell.length_b   1.000
_cell.length_c   1.000
_cell.angle_alpha   90.00
_cell.angle_beta   90.00
_cell.angle_gamma   90.00
#
_symmetry.space_group_name_H-M   'P 1'
#
loop_
_entity.id
_entity.type
_entity.pdbx_description
1 polymer ?
#
loop_
_entity_poly.entity_id
_entity_poly.type
_entity_poly.pdbx_seq_one_letter_code
_entity_poly.pdbx_strand_id
1 'polypeptide(L)'
;MKKLLALLIALMTVLLCSCSSGGETIRFGAAGTGGIYNEAANSIKSIADADGTLKIETKTTAGSAANVRLLSQNYLDAAIVQSDIAHDAFNGENNFEKSGSLDGYSAVAGMFTEACHIVVKKDSDINSVDDLLGKTVSIGEEESGSELNAKQILSAYGLNSKMVK
;
A
#
# COMPACT_ATOMS: atom_id res chain seq x y z
N MET A 1 -11.70 -46.46 -36.32
CA MET A 1 -11.20 -46.20 -34.97
C MET A 1 -10.13 -45.10 -34.95
N LYS A 2 -9.00 -45.20 -35.65
CA LYS A 2 -7.90 -44.18 -35.65
C LYS A 2 -8.36 -42.77 -36.08
N LYS A 3 -9.21 -42.65 -37.13
CA LYS A 3 -9.75 -41.34 -37.57
C LYS A 3 -10.71 -40.71 -36.61
N LEU A 4 -11.50 -41.50 -35.89
CA LEU A 4 -12.42 -41.01 -34.88
C LEU A 4 -11.68 -40.51 -33.64
N LEU A 5 -10.61 -41.20 -33.23
CA LEU A 5 -9.74 -40.81 -32.12
C LEU A 5 -8.98 -39.50 -32.45
N ALA A 6 -8.49 -39.33 -33.67
CA ALA A 6 -7.85 -38.11 -34.12
C ALA A 6 -8.81 -36.90 -34.13
N LEU A 7 -10.09 -37.13 -34.50
CA LEU A 7 -11.11 -36.09 -34.48
C LEU A 7 -11.47 -35.67 -33.04
N LEU A 8 -11.53 -36.63 -32.12
CA LEU A 8 -11.78 -36.39 -30.72
C LEU A 8 -10.63 -35.61 -30.06
N ILE A 9 -9.39 -35.94 -30.37
CA ILE A 9 -8.20 -35.22 -29.89
C ILE A 9 -8.17 -33.80 -30.46
N ALA A 10 -8.48 -33.59 -31.74
CA ALA A 10 -8.56 -32.27 -32.33
C ALA A 10 -9.69 -31.41 -31.73
N LEU A 11 -10.84 -32.01 -31.42
CA LEU A 11 -11.94 -31.32 -30.76
C LEU A 11 -11.58 -30.94 -29.30
N MET A 12 -10.84 -31.83 -28.62
CA MET A 12 -10.37 -31.58 -27.26
C MET A 12 -9.31 -30.47 -27.19
N THR A 13 -8.44 -30.33 -28.16
CA THR A 13 -7.47 -29.24 -28.24
C THR A 13 -8.13 -27.89 -28.53
N VAL A 14 -9.20 -27.84 -29.30
CA VAL A 14 -9.98 -26.59 -29.54
C VAL A 14 -10.70 -26.14 -28.27
N LEU A 15 -11.16 -27.07 -27.44
CA LEU A 15 -11.79 -26.73 -26.13
C LEU A 15 -10.78 -26.22 -25.10
N LEU A 16 -9.50 -26.60 -25.20
CA LEU A 16 -8.45 -26.11 -24.32
C LEU A 16 -7.92 -24.71 -24.73
N CYS A 17 -8.17 -24.26 -25.97
CA CYS A 17 -7.87 -22.90 -26.43
C CYS A 17 -8.94 -21.86 -26.08
N SER A 18 -9.95 -22.20 -25.28
CA SER A 18 -10.80 -21.21 -24.63
C SER A 18 -9.98 -20.48 -23.54
N CYS A 19 -8.92 -19.82 -23.97
CA CYS A 19 -8.20 -18.87 -23.14
C CYS A 19 -9.18 -17.82 -22.68
N SER A 20 -9.37 -17.76 -21.40
CA SER A 20 -10.00 -16.70 -20.68
C SER A 20 -9.53 -15.34 -21.26
N SER A 21 -10.41 -14.64 -21.93
CA SER A 21 -10.28 -13.23 -22.28
C SER A 21 -10.53 -12.35 -21.05
N GLY A 22 -10.17 -12.82 -19.87
CA GLY A 22 -10.11 -12.03 -18.67
C GLY A 22 -8.78 -11.29 -18.67
N GLY A 23 -8.78 -9.99 -18.90
CA GLY A 23 -7.60 -9.15 -18.74
C GLY A 23 -6.96 -9.40 -17.38
N GLU A 24 -5.65 -9.23 -17.31
CA GLU A 24 -4.88 -9.37 -16.08
C GLU A 24 -5.47 -8.48 -14.99
N THR A 25 -5.70 -9.06 -13.81
CA THR A 25 -6.27 -8.30 -12.70
C THR A 25 -5.15 -7.66 -11.91
N ILE A 26 -5.12 -6.34 -11.85
CA ILE A 26 -4.16 -5.55 -11.07
C ILE A 26 -4.57 -5.55 -9.61
N ARG A 27 -3.75 -6.13 -8.75
CA ARG A 27 -3.91 -6.09 -7.29
C ARG A 27 -3.37 -4.75 -6.78
N PHE A 28 -4.26 -3.83 -6.43
CA PHE A 28 -3.93 -2.47 -6.08
C PHE A 28 -3.98 -2.26 -4.56
N GLY A 29 -2.82 -2.08 -3.93
CA GLY A 29 -2.68 -1.79 -2.50
C GLY A 29 -3.14 -0.38 -2.17
N ALA A 30 -4.12 -0.29 -1.29
CA ALA A 30 -4.61 0.99 -0.77
C ALA A 30 -4.10 1.23 0.66
N ALA A 31 -4.97 1.27 1.61
CA ALA A 31 -4.75 1.27 3.04
C ALA A 31 -6.07 0.90 3.72
N GLY A 32 -6.25 1.26 4.98
CA GLY A 32 -7.48 1.07 5.71
C GLY A 32 -8.68 1.72 5.02
N THR A 33 -9.85 1.10 5.17
CA THR A 33 -11.12 1.62 4.62
C THR A 33 -11.46 2.99 5.20
N GLY A 34 -11.94 3.92 4.34
CA GLY A 34 -12.27 5.30 4.72
C GLY A 34 -11.08 6.26 4.75
N GLY A 35 -9.86 5.80 4.45
CA GLY A 35 -8.70 6.67 4.26
C GLY A 35 -8.58 7.15 2.81
N ILE A 36 -7.82 8.24 2.61
CA ILE A 36 -7.64 8.87 1.30
C ILE A 36 -7.05 7.92 0.25
N TYR A 37 -6.16 7.00 0.64
CA TYR A 37 -5.60 6.00 -0.26
C TYR A 37 -6.66 5.03 -0.77
N ASN A 38 -7.59 4.63 0.11
CA ASN A 38 -8.68 3.75 -0.27
C ASN A 38 -9.65 4.46 -1.24
N GLU A 39 -9.97 5.72 -0.98
CA GLU A 39 -10.80 6.52 -1.88
C GLU A 39 -10.13 6.73 -3.25
N ALA A 40 -8.85 7.06 -3.27
CA ALA A 40 -8.09 7.23 -4.51
C ALA A 40 -7.99 5.92 -5.31
N ALA A 41 -7.68 4.81 -4.66
CA ALA A 41 -7.62 3.49 -5.30
C ALA A 41 -8.96 3.08 -5.90
N ASN A 42 -10.08 3.33 -5.19
CA ASN A 42 -11.41 3.04 -5.70
C ASN A 42 -11.82 3.98 -6.85
N SER A 43 -11.34 5.23 -6.85
CA SER A 43 -11.54 6.16 -7.96
C SER A 43 -10.80 5.68 -9.21
N ILE A 44 -9.54 5.27 -9.08
CA ILE A 44 -8.74 4.66 -10.17
C ILE A 44 -9.44 3.40 -10.70
N LYS A 45 -9.90 2.53 -9.80
CA LYS A 45 -10.67 1.34 -10.17
C LYS A 45 -11.92 1.71 -10.98
N SER A 46 -12.68 2.71 -10.54
CA SER A 46 -13.90 3.13 -11.23
C SER A 46 -13.63 3.64 -12.64
N ILE A 47 -12.51 4.36 -12.84
CA ILE A 47 -12.08 4.83 -14.16
C ILE A 47 -11.69 3.64 -15.03
N ALA A 48 -10.92 2.69 -14.52
CA ALA A 48 -10.51 1.49 -15.24
C ALA A 48 -11.72 0.62 -15.64
N ASP A 49 -12.68 0.45 -14.73
CA ASP A 49 -13.92 -0.31 -14.99
C ASP A 49 -14.76 0.36 -16.10
N ALA A 50 -14.81 1.71 -16.13
CA ALA A 50 -15.53 2.45 -17.16
C ALA A 50 -14.85 2.38 -18.55
N ASP A 51 -13.50 2.36 -18.56
CA ASP A 51 -12.71 2.22 -19.79
C ASP A 51 -12.70 0.77 -20.31
N GLY A 52 -12.82 -0.19 -19.41
CA GLY A 52 -12.88 -1.63 -19.73
C GLY A 52 -11.55 -2.24 -20.17
N THR A 53 -10.44 -1.53 -20.09
CA THR A 53 -9.11 -1.98 -20.52
C THR A 53 -8.37 -2.74 -19.41
N LEU A 54 -8.60 -2.40 -18.15
CA LEU A 54 -7.96 -2.99 -16.99
C LEU A 54 -8.98 -3.43 -15.96
N LYS A 55 -8.70 -4.53 -15.29
CA LYS A 55 -9.45 -4.95 -14.11
C LYS A 55 -8.61 -4.65 -12.88
N ILE A 56 -9.13 -3.83 -11.98
CA ILE A 56 -8.45 -3.47 -10.73
C ILE A 56 -9.19 -4.10 -9.55
N GLU A 57 -8.43 -4.76 -8.68
CA GLU A 57 -8.89 -5.25 -7.38
C GLU A 57 -8.19 -4.45 -6.28
N THR A 58 -8.93 -3.61 -5.57
CA THR A 58 -8.39 -2.85 -4.43
C THR A 58 -8.17 -3.77 -3.23
N LYS A 59 -6.98 -3.70 -2.63
CA LYS A 59 -6.59 -4.47 -1.45
C LYS A 59 -6.45 -3.54 -0.25
N THR A 60 -7.15 -3.84 0.83
CA THR A 60 -6.92 -3.18 2.11
C THR A 60 -5.59 -3.65 2.68
N THR A 61 -4.77 -2.70 3.13
CA THR A 61 -3.46 -2.94 3.73
C THR A 61 -3.29 -2.03 4.94
N ALA A 62 -2.22 -2.21 5.70
CA ALA A 62 -1.88 -1.30 6.79
C ALA A 62 -1.44 0.10 6.29
N GLY A 63 -0.92 0.21 5.05
CA GLY A 63 -0.50 1.48 4.46
C GLY A 63 0.86 1.40 3.79
N SER A 64 1.60 2.52 3.77
CA SER A 64 2.77 2.70 2.91
C SER A 64 3.87 1.67 3.10
N ALA A 65 4.27 1.35 4.33
CA ALA A 65 5.35 0.39 4.55
C ALA A 65 4.93 -1.04 4.19
N ALA A 66 3.70 -1.43 4.55
CA ALA A 66 3.13 -2.71 4.12
C ALA A 66 3.05 -2.80 2.59
N ASN A 67 2.60 -1.73 1.93
CA ASN A 67 2.46 -1.68 0.47
C ASN A 67 3.80 -1.90 -0.24
N VAL A 68 4.87 -1.23 0.20
CA VAL A 68 6.20 -1.41 -0.40
C VAL A 68 6.69 -2.85 -0.24
N ARG A 69 6.52 -3.46 0.94
CA ARG A 69 6.90 -4.86 1.17
C ARG A 69 6.11 -5.82 0.27
N LEU A 70 4.81 -5.60 0.14
CA LEU A 70 3.93 -6.43 -0.69
C LEU A 70 4.24 -6.26 -2.19
N LEU A 71 4.61 -5.05 -2.64
CA LEU A 71 5.09 -4.81 -4.01
C LEU A 71 6.39 -5.56 -4.28
N SER A 72 7.40 -5.40 -3.41
CA SER A 72 8.69 -6.08 -3.54
C SER A 72 8.57 -7.61 -3.54
N GLN A 73 7.55 -8.15 -2.89
CA GLN A 73 7.26 -9.59 -2.85
C GLN A 73 6.31 -10.07 -3.95
N ASN A 74 5.90 -9.20 -4.88
CA ASN A 74 4.93 -9.49 -5.94
C ASN A 74 3.54 -9.95 -5.42
N TYR A 75 3.15 -9.55 -4.21
CA TYR A 75 1.78 -9.73 -3.71
C TYR A 75 0.83 -8.63 -4.19
N LEU A 76 1.37 -7.46 -4.53
CA LEU A 76 0.68 -6.36 -5.17
C LEU A 76 1.34 -6.03 -6.51
N ASP A 77 0.55 -5.53 -7.45
CA ASP A 77 1.00 -5.10 -8.77
C ASP A 77 1.15 -3.58 -8.84
N ALA A 78 0.36 -2.86 -8.03
CA ALA A 78 0.44 -1.41 -7.83
C ALA A 78 0.01 -1.05 -6.42
N ALA A 79 0.42 0.11 -5.93
CA ALA A 79 -0.01 0.62 -4.62
C ALA A 79 0.22 2.14 -4.50
N ILE A 80 -0.47 2.76 -3.55
CA ILE A 80 -0.18 4.12 -3.10
C ILE A 80 0.79 4.04 -1.93
N VAL A 81 1.88 4.82 -2.02
CA VAL A 81 2.96 4.83 -1.04
C VAL A 81 3.44 6.26 -0.85
N GLN A 82 3.74 6.65 0.39
CA GLN A 82 4.43 7.91 0.67
C GLN A 82 5.84 7.90 0.08
N SER A 83 6.28 9.02 -0.46
CA SER A 83 7.57 9.13 -1.16
C SER A 83 8.78 8.90 -0.26
N ASP A 84 8.72 9.37 0.98
CA ASP A 84 9.75 9.14 2.00
C ASP A 84 9.87 7.65 2.36
N ILE A 85 8.74 6.96 2.52
CA ILE A 85 8.71 5.51 2.81
C ILE A 85 9.24 4.71 1.61
N ALA A 86 8.89 5.10 0.39
CA ALA A 86 9.43 4.47 -0.82
C ALA A 86 10.95 4.65 -0.91
N HIS A 87 11.46 5.84 -0.56
CA HIS A 87 12.89 6.14 -0.50
C HIS A 87 13.60 5.28 0.55
N ASP A 88 13.10 5.27 1.78
CA ASP A 88 13.69 4.49 2.88
C ASP A 88 13.73 2.99 2.55
N ALA A 89 12.65 2.47 1.97
CA ALA A 89 12.56 1.07 1.56
C ALA A 89 13.57 0.74 0.46
N PHE A 90 13.70 1.59 -0.56
CA PHE A 90 14.63 1.38 -1.66
C PHE A 90 16.09 1.39 -1.19
N ASN A 91 16.43 2.24 -0.21
CA ASN A 91 17.77 2.33 0.36
C ASN A 91 18.03 1.35 1.50
N GLY A 92 17.02 0.72 2.06
CA GLY A 92 17.13 -0.14 3.25
C GLY A 92 17.43 0.65 4.51
N GLU A 93 16.84 1.85 4.63
CA GLU A 93 17.06 2.79 5.73
C GLU A 93 15.90 2.74 6.74
N ASN A 94 16.12 3.32 7.92
CA ASN A 94 15.12 3.48 8.97
C ASN A 94 14.38 2.17 9.31
N ASN A 95 13.10 2.08 9.06
CA ASN A 95 12.29 0.89 9.34
C ASN A 95 12.64 -0.32 8.46
N PHE A 96 13.45 -0.14 7.44
CA PHE A 96 13.86 -1.19 6.51
C PHE A 96 15.30 -1.67 6.75
N GLU A 97 16.05 -1.11 7.70
CA GLU A 97 17.43 -1.52 8.00
C GLU A 97 17.59 -3.04 8.21
N LYS A 98 16.62 -3.66 8.91
CA LYS A 98 16.64 -5.11 9.16
C LYS A 98 16.29 -5.95 7.94
N SER A 99 15.47 -5.41 7.04
CA SER A 99 15.05 -6.09 5.81
C SER A 99 16.07 -5.91 4.69
N GLY A 100 16.90 -4.87 4.79
CA GLY A 100 17.71 -4.37 3.70
C GLY A 100 16.87 -3.63 2.65
N SER A 101 17.54 -3.23 1.57
CA SER A 101 16.91 -2.59 0.41
C SER A 101 15.80 -3.47 -0.18
N LEU A 102 14.67 -2.86 -0.47
CA LEU A 102 13.56 -3.49 -1.19
C LEU A 102 13.53 -2.95 -2.62
N ASP A 103 13.46 -3.82 -3.59
CA ASP A 103 13.42 -3.52 -5.02
C ASP A 103 12.25 -4.21 -5.72
N GLY A 104 12.24 -4.24 -7.05
CA GLY A 104 11.21 -4.88 -7.85
C GLY A 104 9.98 -4.00 -8.12
N TYR A 105 10.02 -2.71 -7.80
CA TYR A 105 8.97 -1.74 -8.09
C TYR A 105 9.53 -0.44 -8.65
N SER A 106 8.66 0.38 -9.24
CA SER A 106 9.00 1.69 -9.82
C SER A 106 7.92 2.71 -9.49
N ALA A 107 8.32 3.97 -9.33
CA ALA A 107 7.37 5.08 -9.22
C ALA A 107 6.75 5.38 -10.59
N VAL A 108 5.42 5.43 -10.65
CA VAL A 108 4.65 5.70 -11.87
C VAL A 108 4.21 7.16 -11.93
N ALA A 109 3.69 7.70 -10.83
CA ALA A 109 3.19 9.08 -10.75
C ALA A 109 3.19 9.60 -9.30
N GLY A 110 3.34 10.91 -9.15
CA GLY A 110 2.97 11.61 -7.91
C GLY A 110 1.48 11.95 -7.94
N MET A 111 0.79 11.69 -6.84
CA MET A 111 -0.67 11.89 -6.78
C MET A 111 -1.06 13.17 -6.04
N PHE A 112 -0.75 13.27 -4.77
CA PHE A 112 -1.14 14.40 -3.92
C PHE A 112 -0.13 14.61 -2.78
N THR A 113 -0.18 15.80 -2.18
CA THR A 113 0.61 16.13 -1.00
C THR A 113 -0.16 15.77 0.25
N GLU A 114 0.52 15.14 1.21
CA GLU A 114 -0.03 14.81 2.51
C GLU A 114 0.55 15.71 3.59
N ALA A 115 -0.33 16.33 4.39
CA ALA A 115 0.08 17.11 5.55
C ALA A 115 -0.07 16.26 6.82
N CYS A 116 0.96 16.22 7.64
CA CYS A 116 0.87 15.61 8.95
C CYS A 116 0.21 16.58 9.94
N HIS A 117 -0.90 16.15 10.56
CA HIS A 117 -1.60 16.91 11.58
C HIS A 117 -1.53 16.21 12.93
N ILE A 118 -1.05 16.92 13.94
CA ILE A 118 -1.15 16.50 15.34
C ILE A 118 -2.40 17.14 15.92
N VAL A 119 -3.35 16.31 16.37
CA VAL A 119 -4.65 16.76 16.87
C VAL A 119 -4.76 16.44 18.34
N VAL A 120 -5.13 17.42 19.13
CA VAL A 120 -5.37 17.30 20.58
C VAL A 120 -6.76 17.83 20.94
N LYS A 121 -7.26 17.47 22.11
CA LYS A 121 -8.51 18.05 22.61
C LYS A 121 -8.33 19.54 22.84
N LYS A 122 -9.36 20.35 22.53
CA LYS A 122 -9.34 21.80 22.67
C LYS A 122 -8.93 22.27 24.05
N ASP A 123 -9.38 21.56 25.09
CA ASP A 123 -9.16 21.91 26.48
C ASP A 123 -8.02 21.09 27.10
N SER A 124 -7.12 20.57 26.31
CA SER A 124 -5.92 19.86 26.79
C SER A 124 -4.83 20.85 27.20
N ASP A 125 -3.91 20.38 28.02
CA ASP A 125 -2.67 21.07 28.40
C ASP A 125 -1.52 20.87 27.42
N ILE A 126 -1.79 20.24 26.25
CA ILE A 126 -0.81 19.93 25.21
C ILE A 126 -0.77 21.09 24.22
N ASN A 127 0.35 21.79 24.16
CA ASN A 127 0.58 22.96 23.29
C ASN A 127 1.78 22.75 22.35
N SER A 128 2.59 21.72 22.61
CA SER A 128 3.79 21.38 21.85
C SER A 128 3.98 19.86 21.76
N VAL A 129 4.90 19.41 20.94
CA VAL A 129 5.25 17.98 20.85
C VAL A 129 5.91 17.50 22.15
N ASP A 130 6.65 18.35 22.85
CA ASP A 130 7.29 18.01 24.14
C ASP A 130 6.26 17.64 25.21
N ASP A 131 5.07 18.25 25.16
CA ASP A 131 3.98 17.99 26.11
C ASP A 131 3.36 16.59 25.93
N LEU A 132 3.73 15.86 24.87
CA LEU A 132 3.31 14.48 24.64
C LEU A 132 4.02 13.47 25.54
N LEU A 133 5.08 13.88 26.23
CA LEU A 133 5.79 13.01 27.17
C LEU A 133 4.83 12.42 28.22
N GLY A 134 4.76 11.09 28.29
CA GLY A 134 3.87 10.37 29.21
C GLY A 134 2.39 10.38 28.84
N LYS A 135 1.98 11.06 27.79
CA LYS A 135 0.58 11.07 27.31
C LYS A 135 0.28 9.83 26.46
N THR A 136 -1.01 9.52 26.33
CA THR A 136 -1.49 8.48 25.38
C THR A 136 -1.64 9.10 23.99
N VAL A 137 -0.91 8.58 23.02
CA VAL A 137 -0.85 9.11 21.65
C VAL A 137 -1.21 8.01 20.66
N SER A 138 -2.18 8.27 19.78
CA SER A 138 -2.44 7.40 18.64
C SER A 138 -1.47 7.78 17.53
N ILE A 139 -0.61 6.85 17.17
CA ILE A 139 0.41 7.06 16.13
C ILE A 139 0.06 6.44 14.78
N GLY A 140 -1.08 5.78 14.67
CA GLY A 140 -1.49 5.06 13.47
C GLY A 140 -1.34 3.55 13.61
N GLU A 141 -1.71 2.84 12.57
CA GLU A 141 -1.58 1.39 12.45
C GLU A 141 -0.12 1.00 12.22
N GLU A 142 0.30 -0.14 12.74
CA GLU A 142 1.63 -0.68 12.49
C GLU A 142 1.87 -0.86 10.97
N GLU A 143 3.06 -0.50 10.50
CA GLU A 143 3.43 -0.44 9.07
C GLU A 143 2.64 0.59 8.22
N SER A 144 1.90 1.51 8.84
CA SER A 144 1.34 2.66 8.14
C SER A 144 2.35 3.79 7.97
N GLY A 145 2.13 4.65 6.98
CA GLY A 145 2.90 5.89 6.85
C GLY A 145 2.69 6.82 8.03
N SER A 146 1.47 6.86 8.61
CA SER A 146 1.15 7.65 9.80
C SER A 146 1.99 7.25 11.01
N GLU A 147 2.18 5.95 11.23
CA GLU A 147 3.03 5.44 12.31
C GLU A 147 4.48 5.89 12.13
N LEU A 148 5.01 5.78 10.90
CA LEU A 148 6.38 6.16 10.62
C LEU A 148 6.60 7.66 10.78
N ASN A 149 5.71 8.49 10.27
CA ASN A 149 5.76 9.94 10.44
C ASN A 149 5.66 10.34 11.92
N ALA A 150 4.78 9.70 12.68
CA ALA A 150 4.69 9.96 14.12
C ALA A 150 5.98 9.61 14.85
N LYS A 151 6.62 8.48 14.52
CA LYS A 151 7.93 8.09 15.07
C LYS A 151 9.03 9.08 14.70
N GLN A 152 9.07 9.56 13.47
CA GLN A 152 10.03 10.58 13.03
C GLN A 152 9.85 11.88 13.79
N ILE A 153 8.61 12.38 13.92
CA ILE A 153 8.30 13.60 14.65
C ILE A 153 8.72 13.44 16.12
N LEU A 154 8.29 12.37 16.79
CA LEU A 154 8.67 12.12 18.18
C LEU A 154 10.21 12.10 18.33
N SER A 155 10.92 11.42 17.45
CA SER A 155 12.38 11.35 17.45
C SER A 155 13.05 12.70 17.30
N ALA A 156 12.52 13.59 16.45
CA ALA A 156 13.05 14.93 16.25
C ALA A 156 12.96 15.81 17.53
N TYR A 157 12.02 15.47 18.43
CA TYR A 157 11.88 16.11 19.76
C TYR A 157 12.49 15.29 20.90
N GLY A 158 13.33 14.31 20.61
CA GLY A 158 13.98 13.45 21.61
C GLY A 158 13.02 12.48 22.32
N LEU A 159 11.81 12.30 21.79
CA LEU A 159 10.81 11.36 22.28
C LEU A 159 10.85 10.06 21.48
N ASN A 160 10.25 9.01 22.00
CA ASN A 160 10.03 7.77 21.28
C ASN A 160 8.73 7.09 21.73
N SER A 161 8.29 6.05 21.01
CA SER A 161 7.03 5.35 21.30
C SER A 161 6.96 4.64 22.67
N LYS A 162 8.07 4.53 23.41
CA LYS A 162 8.08 4.04 24.80
C LYS A 162 7.85 5.15 25.81
N MET A 163 8.07 6.41 25.44
CA MET A 163 7.90 7.60 26.27
C MET A 163 6.49 8.17 26.16
N VAL A 164 5.76 7.84 25.11
CA VAL A 164 4.32 8.07 24.95
C VAL A 164 3.56 6.75 25.13
N LYS A 165 2.27 6.79 25.48
CA LYS A 165 1.47 5.59 25.78
C LYS A 165 0.46 5.35 24.66
#